data_04778814f31aa0c4ea9a60292abdc729
#
_entry.id   04778814f31aa0c4ea9a60292abdc729
#
_cell.length_a   1.000
_cell.length_b   1.000
_cell.length_c   1.000
_cell.angle_alpha   90.00
_cell.angle_beta   90.00
_cell.angle_gamma   90.00
#
_symmetry.space_group_name_H-M   'P 1'
#
loop_
_entity.id
_entity.type
_entity.pdbx_description
1 polymer ?
#
loop_
_entity_poly.entity_id
_entity_poly.type
_entity_poly.pdbx_seq_one_letter_code
_entity_poly.pdbx_strand_id
1 'polypeptide(L)'
;MDANEFRANGQAVIELIAQYLETIEQRPVTAAVQPGEIRSMLPEHPPTSPESFDDVLRDVNDIVLPGLTHWQHPNFYAFFPGNSSFPSILADLLTAGLGVQGMSWLSSPACTEVETLMLDWMQELLGLPEKYRSTTATGGGVIQGSASEATLSSILAARWRVTQGKVNLDGDTSKLIAYCTSQSHSSIEKGLRIAGIGTQNIRVIEHDESFAMNAPALEAQMISDKNAGLIPFWICSTHGTTSSGAFDPTPTIGLIAQRHNVWLHVDAAMHGIAALAPELRWVNDGLELADSYCTNPHKWMGVNFDCDLFWTSDRASLLGALSI
;
A
#
# COMPACT_ATOMS: atom_id res chain seq x y z
N MET A 1 28.58 -14.32 -17.95
CA MET A 1 27.36 -14.65 -18.75
C MET A 1 27.32 -13.72 -19.96
N ASP A 2 27.32 -14.27 -21.16
CA ASP A 2 27.14 -13.49 -22.39
C ASP A 2 25.64 -13.38 -22.77
N ALA A 3 25.32 -12.69 -23.88
CA ALA A 3 23.94 -12.51 -24.32
C ALA A 3 23.24 -13.80 -24.78
N ASN A 4 23.98 -14.84 -25.21
CA ASN A 4 23.40 -16.12 -25.59
C ASN A 4 23.11 -16.97 -24.35
N GLU A 5 24.02 -16.98 -23.42
CA GLU A 5 23.82 -17.59 -22.09
C GLU A 5 22.65 -16.92 -21.35
N PHE A 6 22.53 -15.58 -21.41
CA PHE A 6 21.42 -14.85 -20.84
C PHE A 6 20.06 -15.30 -21.43
N ARG A 7 19.99 -15.45 -22.77
CA ARG A 7 18.75 -15.91 -23.42
C ARG A 7 18.40 -17.34 -23.02
N ALA A 8 19.38 -18.26 -23.00
CA ALA A 8 19.13 -19.65 -22.64
C ALA A 8 18.69 -19.78 -21.19
N ASN A 9 19.39 -19.12 -20.28
CA ASN A 9 19.08 -19.15 -18.84
C ASN A 9 17.75 -18.44 -18.54
N GLY A 10 17.45 -17.34 -19.25
CA GLY A 10 16.16 -16.64 -19.15
C GLY A 10 14.98 -17.54 -19.55
N GLN A 11 15.14 -18.32 -20.63
CA GLN A 11 14.13 -19.32 -21.01
C GLN A 11 13.94 -20.39 -19.94
N ALA A 12 15.01 -20.87 -19.33
CA ALA A 12 14.94 -21.85 -18.24
C ALA A 12 14.22 -21.30 -16.99
N VAL A 13 14.45 -20.03 -16.65
CA VAL A 13 13.74 -19.35 -15.54
C VAL A 13 12.25 -19.19 -15.86
N ILE A 14 11.90 -18.79 -17.07
CA ILE A 14 10.50 -18.65 -17.50
C ILE A 14 9.79 -20.01 -17.43
N GLU A 15 10.42 -21.06 -17.90
CA GLU A 15 9.87 -22.43 -17.83
C GLU A 15 9.68 -22.89 -16.39
N LEU A 16 10.66 -22.64 -15.51
CA LEU A 16 10.55 -22.96 -14.08
C LEU A 16 9.35 -22.24 -13.44
N ILE A 17 9.15 -20.95 -13.75
CA ILE A 17 8.02 -20.16 -13.21
C ILE A 17 6.70 -20.71 -13.75
N ALA A 18 6.62 -21.02 -15.04
CA ALA A 18 5.41 -21.58 -15.65
C ALA A 18 5.03 -22.91 -14.99
N GLN A 19 5.97 -23.85 -14.90
CA GLN A 19 5.77 -25.14 -14.22
C GLN A 19 5.39 -25.00 -12.75
N TYR A 20 6.02 -24.05 -12.03
CA TYR A 20 5.68 -23.77 -10.64
C TYR A 20 4.20 -23.37 -10.50
N LEU A 21 3.72 -22.45 -11.32
CA LEU A 21 2.33 -21.99 -11.26
C LEU A 21 1.34 -23.04 -11.77
N GLU A 22 1.68 -23.82 -12.80
CA GLU A 22 0.85 -24.91 -13.32
C GLU A 22 0.70 -26.06 -12.32
N THR A 23 1.71 -26.28 -11.48
CA THR A 23 1.73 -27.39 -10.52
C THR A 23 1.54 -26.96 -9.08
N ILE A 24 1.17 -25.71 -8.82
CA ILE A 24 1.11 -25.13 -7.47
C ILE A 24 0.17 -25.90 -6.55
N GLU A 25 -0.96 -26.41 -7.06
CA GLU A 25 -1.94 -27.20 -6.29
C GLU A 25 -1.39 -28.53 -5.77
N GLN A 26 -0.30 -29.02 -6.35
CA GLN A 26 0.36 -30.27 -5.95
C GLN A 26 1.36 -30.07 -4.82
N ARG A 27 1.65 -28.81 -4.47
CA ARG A 27 2.59 -28.45 -3.42
C ARG A 27 1.88 -28.27 -2.07
N PRO A 28 2.58 -28.45 -0.94
CA PRO A 28 2.03 -28.09 0.36
C PRO A 28 1.87 -26.57 0.45
N VAL A 29 0.82 -26.08 1.09
CA VAL A 29 0.61 -24.62 1.28
C VAL A 29 1.76 -24.01 2.10
N THR A 30 2.17 -24.67 3.17
CA THR A 30 3.23 -24.23 4.08
C THR A 30 4.45 -25.14 4.00
N ALA A 31 5.63 -24.56 4.11
CA ALA A 31 6.87 -25.33 4.18
C ALA A 31 6.92 -26.19 5.45
N ALA A 32 7.36 -27.44 5.30
CA ALA A 32 7.54 -28.39 6.42
C ALA A 32 8.99 -28.33 6.94
N VAL A 33 9.49 -27.14 7.26
CA VAL A 33 10.87 -26.90 7.72
C VAL A 33 10.90 -26.23 9.10
N GLN A 34 11.96 -26.47 9.85
CA GLN A 34 12.21 -25.81 11.13
C GLN A 34 13.16 -24.61 10.95
N PRO A 35 13.14 -23.61 11.87
CA PRO A 35 14.10 -22.51 11.84
C PRO A 35 15.54 -22.99 11.80
N GLY A 36 16.30 -22.55 10.79
CA GLY A 36 17.69 -22.92 10.58
C GLY A 36 17.91 -24.08 9.60
N GLU A 37 16.88 -24.85 9.26
CA GLU A 37 16.99 -26.02 8.38
C GLU A 37 17.42 -25.62 6.96
N ILE A 38 16.76 -24.65 6.34
CA ILE A 38 17.15 -24.12 5.03
C ILE A 38 18.59 -23.57 5.08
N ARG A 39 18.94 -22.84 6.15
CA ARG A 39 20.31 -22.30 6.32
C ARG A 39 21.37 -23.41 6.36
N SER A 40 21.07 -24.56 6.96
CA SER A 40 22.00 -25.69 7.06
C SER A 40 22.23 -26.42 5.74
N MET A 41 21.34 -26.27 4.75
CA MET A 41 21.49 -26.82 3.40
C MET A 41 22.34 -25.93 2.49
N LEU A 42 22.56 -24.66 2.87
CA LEU A 42 23.33 -23.69 2.11
C LEU A 42 24.80 -23.69 2.57
N PRO A 43 25.75 -23.36 1.69
CA PRO A 43 27.16 -23.24 2.05
C PRO A 43 27.41 -22.31 3.25
N GLU A 44 28.32 -22.70 4.13
CA GLU A 44 28.71 -21.90 5.28
C GLU A 44 29.51 -20.64 4.87
N HIS A 45 30.31 -20.78 3.82
CA HIS A 45 31.17 -19.73 3.30
C HIS A 45 30.78 -19.33 1.88
N PRO A 46 31.07 -18.09 1.43
CA PRO A 46 30.81 -17.67 0.06
C PRO A 46 31.64 -18.51 -0.91
N PRO A 47 31.13 -18.80 -2.13
CA PRO A 47 31.86 -19.52 -3.15
C PRO A 47 33.13 -18.76 -3.54
N THR A 48 34.24 -19.48 -3.73
CA THR A 48 35.54 -18.90 -4.15
C THR A 48 35.72 -18.90 -5.67
N SER A 49 34.81 -19.53 -6.41
CA SER A 49 34.76 -19.59 -7.85
C SER A 49 33.32 -19.47 -8.35
N PRO A 50 33.10 -19.00 -9.61
CA PRO A 50 31.77 -18.99 -10.21
C PRO A 50 31.20 -20.40 -10.35
N GLU A 51 29.91 -20.52 -10.21
CA GLU A 51 29.11 -21.73 -10.43
C GLU A 51 28.31 -21.62 -11.73
N SER A 52 27.83 -22.74 -12.25
CA SER A 52 26.96 -22.75 -13.43
C SER A 52 25.57 -22.22 -13.05
N PHE A 53 24.86 -21.64 -14.00
CA PHE A 53 23.48 -21.22 -13.75
C PHE A 53 22.52 -22.41 -13.50
N ASP A 54 22.83 -23.55 -14.06
CA ASP A 54 22.09 -24.80 -13.83
C ASP A 54 22.22 -25.25 -12.36
N ASP A 55 23.38 -25.07 -11.72
CA ASP A 55 23.56 -25.34 -10.31
C ASP A 55 22.70 -24.40 -9.44
N VAL A 56 22.65 -23.11 -9.80
CA VAL A 56 21.78 -22.12 -9.13
C VAL A 56 20.30 -22.51 -9.27
N LEU A 57 19.83 -22.92 -10.45
CA LEU A 57 18.45 -23.36 -10.65
C LEU A 57 18.14 -24.67 -9.90
N ARG A 58 19.12 -25.55 -9.77
CA ARG A 58 18.99 -26.76 -8.93
C ARG A 58 18.79 -26.39 -7.46
N ASP A 59 19.57 -25.48 -6.93
CA ASP A 59 19.42 -25.02 -5.54
C ASP A 59 18.07 -24.34 -5.31
N VAL A 60 17.57 -23.58 -6.29
CA VAL A 60 16.20 -23.03 -6.23
C VAL A 60 15.16 -24.15 -6.12
N ASN A 61 15.27 -25.21 -6.93
CA ASN A 61 14.32 -26.32 -6.92
C ASN A 61 14.42 -27.17 -5.64
N ASP A 62 15.63 -27.48 -5.21
CA ASP A 62 15.88 -28.50 -4.18
C ASP A 62 15.92 -27.90 -2.76
N ILE A 63 16.22 -26.61 -2.63
CA ILE A 63 16.38 -25.95 -1.33
C ILE A 63 15.34 -24.84 -1.14
N VAL A 64 15.22 -23.92 -2.12
CA VAL A 64 14.39 -22.72 -1.94
C VAL A 64 12.91 -23.06 -2.04
N LEU A 65 12.47 -23.68 -3.13
CA LEU A 65 11.04 -23.98 -3.34
C LEU A 65 10.41 -24.84 -2.22
N PRO A 66 11.08 -25.89 -1.69
CA PRO A 66 10.54 -26.66 -0.55
C PRO A 66 10.45 -25.85 0.75
N GLY A 67 11.25 -24.76 0.87
CA GLY A 67 11.27 -23.86 2.02
C GLY A 67 10.26 -22.73 1.95
N LEU A 68 9.48 -22.60 0.86
CA LEU A 68 8.51 -21.50 0.69
C LEU A 68 7.15 -21.87 1.30
N THR A 69 6.49 -20.84 1.84
CA THR A 69 5.03 -20.83 1.98
C THR A 69 4.45 -20.33 0.66
N HIS A 70 3.65 -21.15 0.01
CA HIS A 70 3.20 -20.91 -1.37
C HIS A 70 1.96 -20.01 -1.39
N TRP A 71 2.17 -18.69 -1.42
CA TRP A 71 1.10 -17.68 -1.43
C TRP A 71 0.19 -17.75 -2.66
N GLN A 72 0.70 -18.31 -3.77
CA GLN A 72 -0.09 -18.53 -4.99
C GLN A 72 -0.97 -19.77 -4.94
N HIS A 73 -0.85 -20.59 -3.88
CA HIS A 73 -1.64 -21.81 -3.75
C HIS A 73 -3.12 -21.47 -3.50
N PRO A 74 -4.10 -22.11 -4.21
CA PRO A 74 -5.53 -21.81 -4.06
C PRO A 74 -6.07 -22.05 -2.63
N ASN A 75 -5.40 -22.86 -1.82
CA ASN A 75 -5.74 -23.09 -0.41
C ASN A 75 -4.93 -22.23 0.57
N PHE A 76 -4.26 -21.17 0.10
CA PHE A 76 -3.62 -20.20 0.97
C PHE A 76 -4.65 -19.15 1.42
N TYR A 77 -5.08 -19.21 2.67
CA TYR A 77 -6.12 -18.33 3.25
C TYR A 77 -5.59 -17.38 4.34
N ALA A 78 -4.27 -17.28 4.48
CA ALA A 78 -3.66 -16.42 5.51
C ALA A 78 -3.30 -15.02 4.96
N PHE A 79 -3.20 -14.05 5.86
CA PHE A 79 -2.78 -12.67 5.60
C PHE A 79 -3.65 -11.93 4.57
N PHE A 80 -3.25 -11.87 3.30
CA PHE A 80 -3.98 -11.26 2.20
C PHE A 80 -3.70 -12.02 0.89
N PRO A 81 -4.58 -11.94 -0.11
CA PRO A 81 -4.35 -12.60 -1.40
C PRO A 81 -3.29 -11.83 -2.20
N GLY A 82 -2.01 -12.17 -2.01
CA GLY A 82 -0.91 -11.63 -2.80
C GLY A 82 -0.72 -12.46 -4.05
N ASN A 83 -1.35 -12.09 -5.16
CA ASN A 83 -1.25 -12.83 -6.41
C ASN A 83 -0.54 -12.03 -7.51
N SER A 84 0.06 -12.76 -8.43
CA SER A 84 0.70 -12.22 -9.62
C SER A 84 0.06 -12.79 -10.89
N SER A 85 0.45 -12.26 -12.04
CA SER A 85 0.04 -12.76 -13.36
C SER A 85 1.25 -12.85 -14.29
N PHE A 86 1.19 -13.68 -15.32
CA PHE A 86 2.28 -13.77 -16.29
C PHE A 86 2.64 -12.41 -16.93
N PRO A 87 1.68 -11.54 -17.34
CA PRO A 87 2.02 -10.21 -17.83
C PRO A 87 2.77 -9.36 -16.79
N SER A 88 2.39 -9.42 -15.52
CA SER A 88 3.04 -8.67 -14.46
C SER A 88 4.48 -9.15 -14.21
N ILE A 89 4.71 -10.47 -14.23
CA ILE A 89 6.05 -11.06 -14.11
C ILE A 89 6.96 -10.63 -15.26
N LEU A 90 6.43 -10.64 -16.50
CA LEU A 90 7.18 -10.19 -17.67
C LEU A 90 7.47 -8.68 -17.65
N ALA A 91 6.56 -7.87 -17.09
CA ALA A 91 6.78 -6.45 -16.88
C ALA A 91 7.93 -6.18 -15.91
N ASP A 92 7.98 -6.93 -14.79
CA ASP A 92 9.09 -6.84 -13.84
C ASP A 92 10.43 -7.25 -14.47
N LEU A 93 10.46 -8.33 -15.25
CA LEU A 93 11.64 -8.75 -15.99
C LEU A 93 12.13 -7.64 -16.94
N LEU A 94 11.20 -7.01 -17.68
CA LEU A 94 11.52 -5.92 -18.59
C LEU A 94 12.06 -4.71 -17.83
N THR A 95 11.42 -4.32 -16.74
CA THR A 95 11.82 -3.19 -15.91
C THR A 95 13.20 -3.40 -15.31
N ALA A 96 13.48 -4.60 -14.78
CA ALA A 96 14.81 -4.97 -14.29
C ALA A 96 15.87 -4.91 -15.39
N GLY A 97 15.54 -5.39 -16.59
CA GLY A 97 16.46 -5.37 -17.74
C GLY A 97 16.77 -3.97 -18.28
N LEU A 98 15.80 -3.05 -18.24
CA LEU A 98 16.00 -1.66 -18.66
C LEU A 98 16.81 -0.84 -17.64
N GLY A 99 16.73 -1.17 -16.35
CA GLY A 99 17.52 -0.55 -15.28
C GLY A 99 17.26 0.96 -15.11
N VAL A 100 16.07 1.43 -15.43
CA VAL A 100 15.72 2.85 -15.40
C VAL A 100 15.38 3.32 -13.98
N GLN A 101 15.79 4.55 -13.65
CA GLN A 101 15.46 5.19 -12.36
C GLN A 101 14.36 6.23 -12.56
N GLY A 102 13.16 5.93 -12.03
CA GLY A 102 11.96 6.76 -12.19
C GLY A 102 11.77 7.83 -11.11
N MET A 103 12.81 8.24 -10.38
CA MET A 103 12.69 9.16 -9.23
C MET A 103 12.26 10.59 -9.58
N SER A 104 12.34 11.00 -10.82
CA SER A 104 11.89 12.31 -11.30
C SER A 104 11.63 12.28 -12.80
N TRP A 105 10.88 13.28 -13.30
CA TRP A 105 10.68 13.45 -14.74
C TRP A 105 12.00 13.59 -15.48
N LEU A 106 12.98 14.28 -14.90
CA LEU A 106 14.29 14.48 -15.55
C LEU A 106 15.09 13.18 -15.65
N SER A 107 15.02 12.30 -14.66
CA SER A 107 15.73 11.00 -14.66
C SER A 107 15.05 9.98 -15.57
N SER A 108 13.74 10.04 -15.73
CA SER A 108 12.98 9.22 -16.67
C SER A 108 11.62 9.85 -16.99
N PRO A 109 11.51 10.65 -18.06
CA PRO A 109 10.24 11.22 -18.50
C PRO A 109 9.15 10.16 -18.72
N ALA A 110 9.52 9.05 -19.38
CA ALA A 110 8.56 7.97 -19.66
C ALA A 110 7.98 7.34 -18.39
N CYS A 111 8.80 7.09 -17.35
CA CYS A 111 8.29 6.53 -16.08
C CYS A 111 7.27 7.47 -15.45
N THR A 112 7.58 8.76 -15.34
CA THR A 112 6.69 9.74 -14.72
C THR A 112 5.38 9.93 -15.50
N GLU A 113 5.45 9.99 -16.84
CA GLU A 113 4.25 10.24 -17.66
C GLU A 113 3.36 9.00 -17.74
N VAL A 114 3.94 7.80 -17.82
CA VAL A 114 3.19 6.54 -17.80
C VAL A 114 2.55 6.33 -16.41
N GLU A 115 3.28 6.56 -15.32
CA GLU A 115 2.73 6.50 -13.97
C GLU A 115 1.51 7.42 -13.81
N THR A 116 1.65 8.67 -14.21
CA THR A 116 0.58 9.67 -14.13
C THR A 116 -0.65 9.22 -14.94
N LEU A 117 -0.44 8.74 -16.17
CA LEU A 117 -1.51 8.25 -17.02
C LEU A 117 -2.21 7.02 -16.43
N MET A 118 -1.44 6.07 -15.91
CA MET A 118 -2.00 4.85 -15.29
C MET A 118 -2.84 5.18 -14.05
N LEU A 119 -2.40 6.15 -13.24
CA LEU A 119 -3.17 6.61 -12.08
C LEU A 119 -4.47 7.31 -12.50
N ASP A 120 -4.45 8.12 -13.56
CA ASP A 120 -5.67 8.74 -14.10
C ASP A 120 -6.63 7.70 -14.69
N TRP A 121 -6.13 6.66 -15.37
CA TRP A 121 -6.95 5.55 -15.84
C TRP A 121 -7.55 4.75 -14.67
N MET A 122 -6.77 4.46 -13.66
CA MET A 122 -7.26 3.76 -12.47
C MET A 122 -8.28 4.60 -11.69
N GLN A 123 -8.08 5.92 -11.62
CA GLN A 123 -9.05 6.84 -11.04
C GLN A 123 -10.42 6.72 -11.76
N GLU A 124 -10.44 6.70 -13.08
CA GLU A 124 -11.66 6.55 -13.90
C GLU A 124 -12.28 5.14 -13.73
N LEU A 125 -11.46 4.09 -13.83
CA LEU A 125 -11.90 2.70 -13.71
C LEU A 125 -12.53 2.40 -12.35
N LEU A 126 -11.95 2.91 -11.27
CA LEU A 126 -12.45 2.75 -9.90
C LEU A 126 -13.60 3.71 -9.57
N GLY A 127 -13.96 4.63 -10.47
CA GLY A 127 -14.99 5.65 -10.23
C GLY A 127 -14.64 6.63 -9.13
N LEU A 128 -13.36 6.93 -8.92
CA LEU A 128 -12.93 7.89 -7.92
C LEU A 128 -13.30 9.32 -8.33
N PRO A 129 -13.51 10.24 -7.34
CA PRO A 129 -13.84 11.63 -7.63
C PRO A 129 -12.82 12.33 -8.54
N GLU A 130 -13.30 13.20 -9.42
CA GLU A 130 -12.49 13.99 -10.38
C GLU A 130 -11.39 14.80 -9.70
N LYS A 131 -11.59 15.23 -8.45
CA LYS A 131 -10.59 15.98 -7.67
C LYS A 131 -9.25 15.27 -7.47
N TYR A 132 -9.19 13.95 -7.69
CA TYR A 132 -7.95 13.17 -7.60
C TYR A 132 -7.17 13.11 -8.92
N ARG A 133 -7.76 13.57 -10.02
CA ARG A 133 -7.12 13.52 -11.34
C ARG A 133 -5.91 14.45 -11.43
N SER A 134 -4.86 14.00 -12.10
CA SER A 134 -3.61 14.75 -12.25
C SER A 134 -3.77 16.09 -12.99
N THR A 135 -4.78 16.18 -13.87
CA THR A 135 -5.11 17.38 -14.65
C THR A 135 -5.83 18.46 -13.85
N THR A 136 -6.28 18.17 -12.63
CA THR A 136 -6.86 19.18 -11.74
C THR A 136 -5.79 20.08 -11.12
N ALA A 137 -6.19 21.24 -10.62
CA ALA A 137 -5.26 22.18 -10.01
C ALA A 137 -4.59 21.64 -8.74
N THR A 138 -5.27 20.79 -7.97
CA THR A 138 -4.87 20.37 -6.64
C THR A 138 -4.66 18.87 -6.47
N GLY A 139 -5.26 18.06 -7.32
CA GLY A 139 -5.22 16.59 -7.24
C GLY A 139 -4.00 15.96 -7.89
N GLY A 140 -3.83 14.70 -7.63
CA GLY A 140 -2.84 13.83 -8.25
C GLY A 140 -2.63 12.56 -7.46
N GLY A 141 -1.87 11.65 -8.04
CA GLY A 141 -1.53 10.37 -7.42
C GLY A 141 -0.07 10.00 -7.63
N VAL A 142 0.35 8.96 -6.93
CA VAL A 142 1.68 8.34 -7.04
C VAL A 142 1.56 6.85 -6.74
N ILE A 143 2.34 6.03 -7.45
CA ILE A 143 2.50 4.61 -7.14
C ILE A 143 3.53 4.48 -6.01
N GLN A 144 3.17 3.77 -4.95
CA GLN A 144 4.02 3.52 -3.79
C GLN A 144 4.18 2.02 -3.56
N GLY A 145 5.12 1.63 -2.70
CA GLY A 145 5.36 0.23 -2.39
C GLY A 145 4.23 -0.41 -1.56
N SER A 146 3.56 0.37 -0.71
CA SER A 146 2.54 -0.19 0.18
C SER A 146 1.56 0.86 0.71
N ALA A 147 0.36 0.42 1.10
CA ALA A 147 -0.58 1.27 1.83
C ALA A 147 -0.01 1.82 3.16
N SER A 148 1.02 1.20 3.71
CA SER A 148 1.74 1.75 4.87
C SER A 148 2.48 3.04 4.51
N GLU A 149 3.05 3.13 3.32
CA GLU A 149 3.69 4.34 2.79
C GLU A 149 2.64 5.40 2.44
N ALA A 150 1.52 5.00 1.82
CA ALA A 150 0.39 5.88 1.55
C ALA A 150 -0.16 6.52 2.82
N THR A 151 -0.38 5.70 3.86
CA THR A 151 -0.79 6.16 5.19
C THR A 151 0.21 7.19 5.75
N LEU A 152 1.50 6.86 5.75
CA LEU A 152 2.53 7.77 6.25
C LEU A 152 2.56 9.08 5.44
N SER A 153 2.47 9.00 4.12
CA SER A 153 2.42 10.16 3.22
C SER A 153 1.22 11.07 3.53
N SER A 154 0.04 10.47 3.76
CA SER A 154 -1.17 11.21 4.14
C SER A 154 -1.04 11.90 5.50
N ILE A 155 -0.44 11.21 6.50
CA ILE A 155 -0.17 11.77 7.83
C ILE A 155 0.78 12.97 7.73
N LEU A 156 1.85 12.84 6.94
CA LEU A 156 2.83 13.91 6.76
C LEU A 156 2.23 15.11 6.05
N ALA A 157 1.42 14.91 5.01
CA ALA A 157 0.70 15.96 4.30
C ALA A 157 -0.30 16.68 5.22
N ALA A 158 -1.10 15.92 5.99
CA ALA A 158 -2.05 16.48 6.96
C ALA A 158 -1.35 17.29 8.05
N ARG A 159 -0.24 16.77 8.58
CA ARG A 159 0.60 17.43 9.57
C ARG A 159 1.15 18.75 9.04
N TRP A 160 1.66 18.74 7.81
CA TRP A 160 2.16 19.94 7.13
C TRP A 160 1.03 20.97 6.94
N ARG A 161 -0.14 20.53 6.45
CA ARG A 161 -1.30 21.42 6.22
C ARG A 161 -1.76 22.11 7.49
N VAL A 162 -1.98 21.37 8.56
CA VAL A 162 -2.50 21.93 9.82
C VAL A 162 -1.52 22.86 10.51
N THR A 163 -0.22 22.63 10.35
CA THR A 163 0.84 23.47 10.92
C THR A 163 1.34 24.57 9.97
N GLN A 164 0.79 24.63 8.73
CA GLN A 164 1.26 25.52 7.68
C GLN A 164 2.78 25.42 7.45
N GLY A 165 3.29 24.21 7.45
CA GLY A 165 4.69 23.89 7.23
C GLY A 165 5.63 24.09 8.43
N LYS A 166 5.17 24.66 9.54
CA LYS A 166 6.01 24.91 10.74
C LYS A 166 6.64 23.63 11.27
N VAL A 167 5.92 22.52 11.21
CA VAL A 167 6.45 21.23 11.66
C VAL A 167 7.74 20.79 10.97
N ASN A 168 7.97 21.23 9.73
CA ASN A 168 9.23 20.95 9.03
C ASN A 168 10.41 21.80 9.57
N LEU A 169 10.13 22.85 10.35
CA LEU A 169 11.14 23.74 10.94
C LEU A 169 11.45 23.39 12.40
N ASP A 170 10.42 23.14 13.22
CA ASP A 170 10.56 22.97 14.66
C ASP A 170 10.26 21.54 15.17
N GLY A 171 9.58 20.73 14.32
CA GLY A 171 9.22 19.36 14.68
C GLY A 171 8.12 19.24 15.73
N ASP A 172 7.45 20.35 16.14
CA ASP A 172 6.43 20.30 17.20
C ASP A 172 5.12 19.65 16.74
N THR A 173 4.86 18.49 17.30
CA THR A 173 3.63 17.69 17.07
C THR A 173 2.84 17.47 18.35
N SER A 174 3.23 18.08 19.45
CA SER A 174 2.75 17.76 20.82
C SER A 174 1.24 17.91 21.02
N LYS A 175 0.57 18.71 20.19
CA LYS A 175 -0.88 18.97 20.26
C LYS A 175 -1.69 18.27 19.17
N LEU A 176 -1.03 17.61 18.22
CA LEU A 176 -1.70 16.99 17.08
C LEU A 176 -2.34 15.66 17.47
N ILE A 177 -3.63 15.51 17.17
CA ILE A 177 -4.42 14.32 17.50
C ILE A 177 -4.93 13.64 16.23
N ALA A 178 -4.69 12.33 16.13
CA ALA A 178 -5.19 11.48 15.06
C ALA A 178 -6.26 10.51 15.56
N TYR A 179 -7.16 10.08 14.66
CA TYR A 179 -8.32 9.24 14.97
C TYR A 179 -8.36 8.02 14.06
N CYS A 180 -8.58 6.85 14.63
CA CYS A 180 -8.81 5.58 13.93
C CYS A 180 -9.66 4.65 14.81
N THR A 181 -9.96 3.43 14.35
CA THR A 181 -10.57 2.39 15.18
C THR A 181 -9.57 1.30 15.56
N SER A 182 -9.96 0.41 16.47
CA SER A 182 -9.20 -0.81 16.77
C SER A 182 -9.20 -1.80 15.59
N GLN A 183 -10.07 -1.61 14.60
CA GLN A 183 -10.16 -2.42 13.38
C GLN A 183 -9.21 -1.92 12.28
N SER A 184 -8.68 -0.70 12.40
CA SER A 184 -7.71 -0.14 11.45
C SER A 184 -6.41 -0.96 11.43
N HIS A 185 -5.77 -1.02 10.28
CA HIS A 185 -4.52 -1.76 10.13
C HIS A 185 -3.40 -1.17 11.00
N SER A 186 -2.50 -2.03 11.50
CA SER A 186 -1.39 -1.62 12.40
C SER A 186 -0.42 -0.60 11.78
N SER A 187 -0.43 -0.40 10.45
CA SER A 187 0.32 0.65 9.77
C SER A 187 -0.08 2.05 10.23
N ILE A 188 -1.34 2.25 10.66
CA ILE A 188 -1.84 3.53 11.16
C ILE A 188 -1.05 3.96 12.40
N GLU A 189 -1.03 3.12 13.44
CA GLU A 189 -0.25 3.43 14.65
C GLU A 189 1.24 3.56 14.31
N LYS A 190 1.78 2.66 13.49
CA LYS A 190 3.19 2.70 13.08
C LYS A 190 3.52 4.00 12.35
N GLY A 191 2.71 4.42 11.37
CA GLY A 191 2.89 5.66 10.62
C GLY A 191 2.83 6.90 11.52
N LEU A 192 1.87 6.95 12.46
CA LEU A 192 1.76 8.05 13.43
C LEU A 192 2.97 8.11 14.38
N ARG A 193 3.52 6.97 14.79
CA ARG A 193 4.75 6.92 15.60
C ARG A 193 5.97 7.41 14.81
N ILE A 194 6.12 6.99 13.56
CA ILE A 194 7.21 7.42 12.67
C ILE A 194 7.11 8.93 12.40
N ALA A 195 5.88 9.45 12.21
CA ALA A 195 5.63 10.88 12.02
C ALA A 195 5.83 11.73 13.29
N GLY A 196 6.21 11.12 14.42
CA GLY A 196 6.46 11.84 15.68
C GLY A 196 5.20 12.25 16.44
N ILE A 197 4.01 11.73 16.08
CA ILE A 197 2.75 12.04 16.80
C ILE A 197 2.72 11.35 18.17
N GLY A 198 3.20 10.11 18.24
CA GLY A 198 3.21 9.31 19.45
C GLY A 198 1.85 8.67 19.78
N THR A 199 1.90 7.53 20.48
CA THR A 199 0.71 6.71 20.76
C THR A 199 -0.31 7.39 21.67
N GLN A 200 0.14 8.28 22.56
CA GLN A 200 -0.77 9.02 23.46
C GLN A 200 -1.67 10.03 22.72
N ASN A 201 -1.30 10.41 21.51
CA ASN A 201 -2.05 11.33 20.65
C ASN A 201 -2.92 10.61 19.61
N ILE A 202 -3.05 9.30 19.71
CA ILE A 202 -3.96 8.50 18.90
C ILE A 202 -5.25 8.25 19.68
N ARG A 203 -6.38 8.60 19.10
CA ARG A 203 -7.71 8.29 19.64
C ARG A 203 -8.25 7.06 18.92
N VAL A 204 -8.38 5.97 19.64
CA VAL A 204 -9.05 4.76 19.16
C VAL A 204 -10.53 4.93 19.42
N ILE A 205 -11.28 5.23 18.37
CA ILE A 205 -12.73 5.43 18.42
C ILE A 205 -13.41 4.07 18.49
N GLU A 206 -14.48 3.97 19.28
CA GLU A 206 -15.29 2.77 19.36
C GLU A 206 -15.94 2.46 18.00
N HIS A 207 -16.18 1.20 17.75
CA HIS A 207 -16.91 0.70 16.59
C HIS A 207 -18.29 0.14 17.03
N ASP A 208 -19.19 0.03 16.08
CA ASP A 208 -20.49 -0.62 16.27
C ASP A 208 -20.39 -2.17 16.22
N GLU A 209 -21.55 -2.85 16.26
CA GLU A 209 -21.64 -4.31 16.17
C GLU A 209 -21.15 -4.88 14.82
N SER A 210 -21.12 -4.05 13.77
CA SER A 210 -20.60 -4.36 12.44
C SER A 210 -19.10 -4.09 12.32
N PHE A 211 -18.43 -3.69 13.40
CA PHE A 211 -17.03 -3.27 13.46
C PHE A 211 -16.71 -1.98 12.68
N ALA A 212 -17.73 -1.21 12.29
CA ALA A 212 -17.57 0.08 11.64
C ALA A 212 -17.41 1.21 12.67
N MET A 213 -16.61 2.25 12.32
CA MET A 213 -16.38 3.39 13.21
C MET A 213 -17.69 4.06 13.66
N ASN A 214 -17.85 4.30 14.94
CA ASN A 214 -18.95 5.08 15.49
C ASN A 214 -18.74 6.58 15.21
N ALA A 215 -19.34 7.09 14.13
CA ALA A 215 -19.14 8.48 13.71
C ALA A 215 -19.62 9.53 14.75
N PRO A 216 -20.74 9.34 15.47
CA PRO A 216 -21.09 10.21 16.61
C PRO A 216 -20.02 10.23 17.71
N ALA A 217 -19.44 9.09 18.07
CA ALA A 217 -18.37 9.03 19.06
C ALA A 217 -17.09 9.73 18.58
N LEU A 218 -16.75 9.61 17.28
CA LEU A 218 -15.65 10.36 16.67
C LEU A 218 -15.85 11.88 16.86
N GLU A 219 -17.03 12.40 16.52
CA GLU A 219 -17.30 13.84 16.63
C GLU A 219 -17.25 14.33 18.08
N ALA A 220 -17.85 13.56 19.01
CA ALA A 220 -17.82 13.88 20.45
C ALA A 220 -16.37 13.93 20.97
N GLN A 221 -15.51 12.98 20.58
CA GLN A 221 -14.11 12.94 20.98
C GLN A 221 -13.34 14.14 20.39
N MET A 222 -13.57 14.50 19.11
CA MET A 222 -12.93 15.67 18.48
C MET A 222 -13.30 16.99 19.17
N ILE A 223 -14.56 17.14 19.57
CA ILE A 223 -15.02 18.30 20.33
C ILE A 223 -14.32 18.36 21.69
N SER A 224 -14.24 17.23 22.39
CA SER A 224 -13.53 17.11 23.67
C SER A 224 -12.06 17.50 23.55
N ASP A 225 -11.35 16.96 22.54
CA ASP A 225 -9.94 17.27 22.32
C ASP A 225 -9.72 18.76 22.00
N LYS A 226 -10.57 19.37 21.18
CA LYS A 226 -10.52 20.83 20.89
C LYS A 226 -10.73 21.67 22.16
N ASN A 227 -11.68 21.29 23.01
CA ASN A 227 -11.92 21.98 24.28
C ASN A 227 -10.75 21.84 25.26
N ALA A 228 -9.96 20.77 25.14
CA ALA A 228 -8.71 20.57 25.87
C ALA A 228 -7.51 21.33 25.26
N GLY A 229 -7.70 22.09 24.19
CA GLY A 229 -6.64 22.83 23.50
C GLY A 229 -5.78 21.99 22.58
N LEU A 230 -6.23 20.77 22.24
CA LEU A 230 -5.59 19.88 21.29
C LEU A 230 -6.08 20.14 19.86
N ILE A 231 -5.36 19.65 18.88
CA ILE A 231 -5.58 19.94 17.46
C ILE A 231 -5.88 18.63 16.70
N PRO A 232 -7.16 18.28 16.49
CA PRO A 232 -7.53 17.24 15.53
C PRO A 232 -6.95 17.55 14.15
N PHE A 233 -6.16 16.61 13.57
CA PHE A 233 -5.52 16.89 12.28
C PHE A 233 -5.75 15.81 11.22
N TRP A 234 -5.97 14.55 11.63
CA TRP A 234 -6.05 13.42 10.72
C TRP A 234 -7.01 12.35 11.21
N ILE A 235 -7.82 11.81 10.30
CA ILE A 235 -8.75 10.69 10.52
C ILE A 235 -8.44 9.63 9.48
N CYS A 236 -8.39 8.35 9.90
CA CYS A 236 -8.43 7.20 9.02
C CYS A 236 -9.82 6.58 9.02
N SER A 237 -10.48 6.57 7.87
CA SER A 237 -11.62 5.73 7.58
C SER A 237 -11.15 4.53 6.78
N THR A 238 -11.63 3.33 7.07
CA THR A 238 -11.18 2.10 6.40
C THR A 238 -12.31 1.49 5.60
N HIS A 239 -12.04 1.17 4.33
CA HIS A 239 -12.95 0.44 3.46
C HIS A 239 -12.50 -1.02 3.34
N GLY A 240 -13.09 -1.87 4.18
CA GLY A 240 -12.71 -3.27 4.32
C GLY A 240 -11.53 -3.47 5.26
N THR A 241 -11.80 -3.39 6.57
CA THR A 241 -10.78 -3.59 7.62
C THR A 241 -10.11 -4.95 7.53
N THR A 242 -8.84 -5.02 7.89
CA THR A 242 -7.98 -6.20 7.71
C THR A 242 -8.55 -7.48 8.33
N SER A 243 -9.15 -7.41 9.52
CA SER A 243 -9.61 -8.60 10.25
C SER A 243 -11.09 -8.86 10.11
N SER A 244 -11.94 -7.82 10.07
CA SER A 244 -13.39 -7.95 10.05
C SER A 244 -14.04 -7.68 8.70
N GLY A 245 -13.30 -7.06 7.75
CA GLY A 245 -13.86 -6.65 6.45
C GLY A 245 -14.86 -5.49 6.56
N ALA A 246 -14.94 -4.81 7.71
CA ALA A 246 -15.89 -3.74 7.96
C ALA A 246 -15.62 -2.51 7.10
N PHE A 247 -16.67 -1.78 6.78
CA PHE A 247 -16.62 -0.49 6.08
C PHE A 247 -17.05 0.61 7.03
N ASP A 248 -16.18 1.58 7.26
CA ASP A 248 -16.51 2.76 8.04
C ASP A 248 -17.52 3.65 7.27
N PRO A 249 -18.42 4.36 7.96
CA PRO A 249 -19.42 5.20 7.33
C PRO A 249 -18.80 6.51 6.81
N THR A 250 -17.94 6.39 5.78
CA THR A 250 -17.14 7.49 5.22
C THR A 250 -17.94 8.72 4.81
N PRO A 251 -19.16 8.62 4.25
CA PRO A 251 -19.98 9.81 4.00
C PRO A 251 -20.25 10.64 5.27
N THR A 252 -20.56 9.98 6.38
CA THR A 252 -20.82 10.66 7.67
C THR A 252 -19.50 11.20 8.27
N ILE A 253 -18.46 10.39 8.29
CA ILE A 253 -17.12 10.78 8.79
C ILE A 253 -16.58 11.95 7.98
N GLY A 254 -16.76 11.97 6.66
CA GLY A 254 -16.32 13.04 5.78
C GLY A 254 -17.00 14.39 6.09
N LEU A 255 -18.31 14.37 6.37
CA LEU A 255 -19.01 15.58 6.80
C LEU A 255 -18.49 16.09 8.16
N ILE A 256 -18.13 15.19 9.08
CA ILE A 256 -17.50 15.55 10.35
C ILE A 256 -16.11 16.16 10.08
N ALA A 257 -15.29 15.50 9.27
CA ALA A 257 -13.95 15.97 8.91
C ALA A 257 -13.99 17.39 8.30
N GLN A 258 -14.93 17.64 7.38
CA GLN A 258 -15.12 18.97 6.78
C GLN A 258 -15.52 20.03 7.82
N ARG A 259 -16.52 19.75 8.69
CA ARG A 259 -16.95 20.69 9.75
C ARG A 259 -15.80 21.07 10.67
N HIS A 260 -14.90 20.15 10.93
CA HIS A 260 -13.79 20.35 11.85
C HIS A 260 -12.48 20.73 11.16
N ASN A 261 -12.44 20.79 9.83
CA ASN A 261 -11.25 21.06 8.99
C ASN A 261 -10.11 20.10 9.30
N VAL A 262 -10.40 18.79 9.29
CA VAL A 262 -9.45 17.71 9.57
C VAL A 262 -9.24 16.89 8.30
N TRP A 263 -8.02 16.44 8.05
CA TRP A 263 -7.69 15.56 6.93
C TRP A 263 -8.38 14.22 7.07
N LEU A 264 -9.09 13.80 6.05
CA LEU A 264 -9.65 12.46 5.95
C LEU A 264 -8.86 11.63 4.95
N HIS A 265 -8.22 10.59 5.45
CA HIS A 265 -7.60 9.53 4.65
C HIS A 265 -8.49 8.30 4.62
N VAL A 266 -8.67 7.69 3.44
CA VAL A 266 -9.39 6.43 3.29
C VAL A 266 -8.41 5.33 2.92
N ASP A 267 -8.24 4.38 3.83
CA ASP A 267 -7.49 3.15 3.61
C ASP A 267 -8.44 2.08 3.02
N ALA A 268 -8.32 1.86 1.73
CA ALA A 268 -9.04 0.82 0.98
C ALA A 268 -8.06 -0.22 0.40
N ALA A 269 -6.97 -0.47 1.12
CA ALA A 269 -5.83 -1.27 0.66
C ALA A 269 -6.22 -2.60 0.00
N MET A 270 -7.23 -3.29 0.51
CA MET A 270 -7.70 -4.54 -0.08
C MET A 270 -8.96 -4.34 -0.92
N HIS A 271 -9.99 -3.71 -0.38
CA HIS A 271 -11.33 -3.72 -0.99
C HIS A 271 -11.54 -2.66 -2.04
N GLY A 272 -10.69 -1.63 -2.13
CA GLY A 272 -10.84 -0.55 -3.12
C GLY A 272 -10.85 -1.05 -4.56
N ILE A 273 -10.09 -2.08 -4.87
CA ILE A 273 -10.04 -2.72 -6.21
C ILE A 273 -11.38 -3.34 -6.61
N ALA A 274 -12.26 -3.69 -5.65
CA ALA A 274 -13.59 -4.22 -5.95
C ALA A 274 -14.43 -3.24 -6.78
N ALA A 275 -14.18 -1.94 -6.68
CA ALA A 275 -14.89 -0.90 -7.44
C ALA A 275 -14.67 -0.97 -8.97
N LEU A 276 -13.73 -1.80 -9.45
CA LEU A 276 -13.64 -2.14 -10.88
C LEU A 276 -14.92 -2.81 -11.39
N ALA A 277 -15.61 -3.58 -10.55
CA ALA A 277 -16.93 -4.10 -10.85
C ALA A 277 -17.99 -3.01 -10.59
N PRO A 278 -18.78 -2.60 -11.62
CA PRO A 278 -19.74 -1.50 -11.47
C PRO A 278 -20.74 -1.68 -10.33
N GLU A 279 -21.14 -2.91 -10.06
CA GLU A 279 -22.07 -3.28 -8.97
C GLU A 279 -21.47 -3.13 -7.57
N LEU A 280 -20.12 -3.04 -7.48
CA LEU A 280 -19.39 -2.89 -6.21
C LEU A 280 -18.85 -1.46 -6.03
N ARG A 281 -19.19 -0.50 -6.86
CA ARG A 281 -18.70 0.89 -6.74
C ARG A 281 -19.09 1.57 -5.43
N TRP A 282 -20.10 1.05 -4.75
CA TRP A 282 -20.49 1.51 -3.41
C TRP A 282 -19.35 1.41 -2.38
N VAL A 283 -18.36 0.53 -2.59
CA VAL A 283 -17.19 0.43 -1.70
C VAL A 283 -16.38 1.73 -1.64
N ASN A 284 -16.60 2.65 -2.58
CA ASN A 284 -15.94 3.94 -2.67
C ASN A 284 -16.88 5.13 -2.30
N ASP A 285 -18.03 4.87 -1.68
CA ASP A 285 -18.95 5.93 -1.26
C ASP A 285 -18.31 6.87 -0.23
N GLY A 286 -18.50 8.18 -0.42
CA GLY A 286 -17.98 9.22 0.47
C GLY A 286 -16.58 9.74 0.13
N LEU A 287 -15.93 9.22 -0.92
CA LEU A 287 -14.58 9.66 -1.33
C LEU A 287 -14.55 11.11 -1.83
N GLU A 288 -15.69 11.67 -2.23
CA GLU A 288 -15.80 13.10 -2.56
C GLU A 288 -15.51 14.00 -1.35
N LEU A 289 -15.57 13.45 -0.13
CA LEU A 289 -15.29 14.15 1.12
C LEU A 289 -13.87 13.89 1.66
N ALA A 290 -13.16 12.89 1.11
CA ALA A 290 -11.83 12.50 1.59
C ALA A 290 -10.72 13.31 0.94
N ASP A 291 -9.66 13.62 1.68
CA ASP A 291 -8.47 14.34 1.18
C ASP A 291 -7.51 13.39 0.45
N SER A 292 -7.44 12.13 0.88
CA SER A 292 -6.58 11.11 0.26
C SER A 292 -7.20 9.72 0.34
N TYR A 293 -6.77 8.87 -0.59
CA TYR A 293 -7.25 7.51 -0.75
C TYR A 293 -6.11 6.61 -1.21
N CYS A 294 -6.07 5.37 -0.74
CA CYS A 294 -5.16 4.36 -1.28
C CYS A 294 -5.83 3.00 -1.48
N THR A 295 -5.29 2.23 -2.43
CA THR A 295 -5.65 0.83 -2.67
C THR A 295 -4.47 0.06 -3.26
N ASN A 296 -4.40 -1.27 -2.97
CA ASN A 296 -3.26 -2.09 -3.36
C ASN A 296 -3.58 -3.06 -4.51
N PRO A 297 -3.21 -2.76 -5.77
CA PRO A 297 -3.28 -3.72 -6.86
C PRO A 297 -2.54 -5.03 -6.58
N HIS A 298 -1.43 -4.98 -5.83
CA HIS A 298 -0.63 -6.15 -5.49
C HIS A 298 -1.34 -7.18 -4.59
N LYS A 299 -2.51 -6.84 -4.02
CA LYS A 299 -3.23 -7.81 -3.18
C LYS A 299 -4.01 -8.81 -4.03
N TRP A 300 -4.87 -8.35 -4.94
CA TRP A 300 -5.68 -9.30 -5.73
C TRP A 300 -6.06 -8.82 -7.15
N MET A 301 -5.33 -7.85 -7.68
CA MET A 301 -5.50 -7.41 -9.08
C MET A 301 -4.54 -8.10 -10.05
N GLY A 302 -3.79 -9.12 -9.60
CA GLY A 302 -2.82 -9.85 -10.42
C GLY A 302 -1.57 -9.03 -10.77
N VAL A 303 -1.25 -8.05 -9.94
CA VAL A 303 -0.03 -7.23 -10.03
C VAL A 303 0.97 -7.70 -8.99
N ASN A 304 2.25 -7.79 -9.37
CA ASN A 304 3.31 -8.21 -8.47
C ASN A 304 3.46 -7.25 -7.28
N PHE A 305 3.99 -7.78 -6.20
CA PHE A 305 4.42 -7.04 -5.03
C PHE A 305 5.72 -6.27 -5.39
N ASP A 306 5.87 -4.94 -5.20
CA ASP A 306 4.97 -4.04 -4.47
C ASP A 306 4.25 -3.07 -5.41
N CYS A 307 2.95 -2.82 -5.19
CA CYS A 307 2.20 -1.82 -5.92
C CYS A 307 1.03 -1.32 -5.07
N ASP A 308 1.11 -0.09 -4.60
CA ASP A 308 0.04 0.66 -3.97
C ASP A 308 -0.28 1.90 -4.81
N LEU A 309 -1.55 2.22 -4.98
CA LEU A 309 -1.99 3.42 -5.66
C LEU A 309 -2.49 4.41 -4.61
N PHE A 310 -1.84 5.54 -4.52
CA PHE A 310 -2.20 6.63 -3.62
C PHE A 310 -2.64 7.85 -4.39
N TRP A 311 -3.75 8.47 -3.97
CA TRP A 311 -4.24 9.74 -4.50
C TRP A 311 -4.48 10.75 -3.39
N THR A 312 -4.29 12.01 -3.74
CA THR A 312 -4.64 13.14 -2.87
C THR A 312 -5.36 14.24 -3.65
N SER A 313 -6.29 14.93 -3.00
CA SER A 313 -6.90 16.16 -3.51
C SER A 313 -6.13 17.42 -3.13
N ASP A 314 -5.05 17.29 -2.34
CA ASP A 314 -4.18 18.38 -1.87
C ASP A 314 -2.70 18.04 -2.11
N ARG A 315 -2.32 18.04 -3.40
CA ARG A 315 -0.93 17.79 -3.84
C ARG A 315 0.05 18.81 -3.25
N ALA A 316 -0.40 20.03 -3.00
CA ALA A 316 0.47 21.08 -2.45
C ALA A 316 0.95 20.73 -1.04
N SER A 317 0.06 20.21 -0.19
CA SER A 317 0.42 19.76 1.16
C SER A 317 1.36 18.56 1.13
N LEU A 318 1.14 17.62 0.20
CA LEU A 318 2.02 16.45 0.03
C LEU A 318 3.43 16.88 -0.40
N LEU A 319 3.53 17.73 -1.42
CA LEU A 319 4.81 18.25 -1.89
C LEU A 319 5.50 19.08 -0.80
N GLY A 320 4.77 19.98 -0.12
CA GLY A 320 5.32 20.79 0.94
C GLY A 320 5.85 20.00 2.14
N ALA A 321 5.25 18.83 2.41
CA ALA A 321 5.72 17.94 3.47
C ALA A 321 7.01 17.18 3.11
N LEU A 322 7.20 16.82 1.84
CA LEU A 322 8.22 15.85 1.41
C LEU A 322 9.31 16.43 0.50
N SER A 323 9.10 17.61 -0.11
CA SER A 323 10.11 18.26 -0.95
C SER A 323 11.14 19.04 -0.13
N ILE A 324 12.35 19.12 -0.68
CA ILE A 324 13.47 19.89 -0.13
C ILE A 324 13.61 21.20 -0.92
#